data_44f71fbc2be9d7767d7b306e0f519544
#
_entry.id   44f71fbc2be9d7767d7b306e0f519544
#
_cell.length_a   1.000
_cell.length_b   1.000
_cell.length_c   1.000
_cell.angle_alpha   90.00
_cell.angle_beta   90.00
_cell.angle_gamma   90.00
#
_symmetry.space_group_name_H-M   'P 1'
#
loop_
_entity.id
_entity.type
_entity.pdbx_description
1 polymer ?
#
loop_
_entity_poly.entity_id
_entity_poly.type
_entity_poly.pdbx_seq_one_letter_code
_entity_poly.pdbx_strand_id
1 'polypeptide(L)' 'GLDFIERILHYASPFLKDHGILVIEMGEAAEAAESYFTLPLTWIELENGGEGIAMIEAKHLK' A
#
# COMPACT_ATOMS: atom_id res chain seq x y z
N GLY A 1 6.44 11.80 -1.49
CA GLY A 1 5.58 11.58 -2.63
C GLY A 1 5.45 10.14 -3.04
N LEU A 2 4.91 9.96 -4.22
CA LEU A 2 4.65 8.62 -4.73
C LEU A 2 5.91 7.80 -5.00
N ASP A 3 7.03 8.47 -5.23
CA ASP A 3 8.31 7.79 -5.47
C ASP A 3 8.71 6.89 -4.30
N PHE A 4 8.49 7.38 -3.10
CA PHE A 4 8.82 6.63 -1.90
C PHE A 4 7.90 5.41 -1.75
N ILE A 5 6.62 5.61 -1.99
CA ILE A 5 5.63 4.54 -1.92
C ILE A 5 5.93 3.49 -2.99
N GLU A 6 6.23 3.91 -4.20
CA GLU A 6 6.57 3.02 -5.29
C GLU A 6 7.79 2.16 -4.95
N ARG A 7 8.78 2.76 -4.31
CA ARG A 7 9.97 2.05 -3.86
C ARG A 7 9.64 0.98 -2.83
N ILE A 8 8.79 1.33 -1.87
CA ILE A 8 8.37 0.38 -0.84
C ILE A 8 7.67 -0.80 -1.50
N LEU A 9 6.75 -0.55 -2.41
CA LEU A 9 6.02 -1.61 -3.10
C LEU A 9 6.97 -2.51 -3.89
N HIS A 10 7.96 -1.93 -4.51
CA HIS A 10 8.92 -2.69 -5.30
C HIS A 10 9.83 -3.56 -4.43
N TYR A 11 10.33 -3.01 -3.32
CA TYR A 11 11.30 -3.72 -2.49
C TYR A 11 10.69 -4.61 -1.41
N ALA A 12 9.39 -4.46 -1.12
CA ALA A 12 8.74 -5.28 -0.10
C ALA A 12 8.53 -6.72 -0.55
N SER A 13 8.33 -6.91 -1.84
CA SER A 13 7.97 -8.23 -2.38
C SER A 13 8.85 -9.39 -1.90
N PRO A 14 10.19 -9.29 -1.94
CA PRO A 14 11.03 -10.43 -1.51
C PRO A 14 10.90 -10.76 -0.03
N PHE A 15 10.39 -9.82 0.77
CA PHE A 15 10.29 -10.01 2.22
C PHE A 15 8.93 -10.53 2.65
N LEU A 16 7.99 -10.67 1.72
CA LEU A 16 6.65 -11.12 2.01
C LEU A 16 6.48 -12.58 1.62
N LYS A 17 5.80 -13.33 2.50
CA LYS A 17 5.40 -14.70 2.16
C LYS A 17 4.27 -14.64 1.13
N ASP A 18 4.05 -15.74 0.43
CA ASP A 18 3.06 -15.78 -0.66
C ASP A 18 1.66 -15.34 -0.22
N HIS A 19 1.29 -15.62 1.02
CA HIS A 19 -0.01 -15.24 1.56
C HIS A 19 0.08 -14.04 2.50
N GLY A 20 1.20 -13.33 2.44
CA GLY A 20 1.40 -12.17 3.28
C GLY A 20 0.65 -10.95 2.77
N ILE A 21 0.64 -9.94 3.62
CA ILE A 21 0.06 -8.64 3.25
C ILE A 21 1.04 -7.55 3.64
N LEU A 22 0.99 -6.47 2.88
CA LEU A 22 1.74 -5.25 3.20
C LEU A 22 0.72 -4.19 3.60
N VAL A 23 0.93 -3.57 4.74
CA VAL A 23 0.12 -2.46 5.19
C VAL A 23 1.00 -1.22 5.17
N ILE A 24 0.54 -0.17 4.54
CA ILE A 24 1.32 1.05 4.39
C ILE A 24 0.46 2.27 4.67
N GLU A 25 0.98 3.17 5.48
CA GLU A 25 0.31 4.45 5.76
C GLU A 25 0.84 5.50 4.78
N MET A 26 -0.04 6.03 3.97
CA MET A 26 0.32 6.99 2.92
C MET A 26 -0.05 8.42 3.26
N GLY A 27 -0.92 8.61 4.24
CA GLY A 27 -1.34 9.94 4.64
C GLY A 27 -1.96 10.71 3.49
N GLU A 28 -1.50 11.93 3.29
CA GLU A 28 -2.03 12.80 2.25
C GLU A 28 -1.76 12.32 0.83
N ALA A 29 -0.81 11.41 0.65
CA ALA A 29 -0.51 10.86 -0.67
C ALA A 29 -1.52 9.80 -1.11
N ALA A 30 -2.44 9.39 -0.23
CA ALA A 30 -3.36 8.30 -0.51
C ALA A 30 -4.21 8.51 -1.76
N GLU A 31 -4.77 9.70 -1.91
CA GLU A 31 -5.63 10.00 -3.06
C GLU A 31 -4.87 9.90 -4.38
N ALA A 32 -3.66 10.46 -4.39
CA ALA A 32 -2.81 10.39 -5.58
C ALA A 32 -2.38 8.95 -5.85
N ALA A 33 -2.10 8.19 -4.80
CA ALA A 33 -1.70 6.80 -4.94
C ALA A 33 -2.82 5.94 -5.54
N GLU A 34 -4.06 6.18 -5.10
CA GLU A 34 -5.20 5.45 -5.62
C GLU A 34 -5.35 5.66 -7.12
N SER A 35 -5.09 6.87 -7.59
CA SER A 35 -5.20 7.19 -9.02
C SER A 35 -4.00 6.70 -9.82
N TYR A 36 -2.85 6.66 -9.21
CA TYR A 36 -1.60 6.34 -9.91
C TYR A 36 -1.33 4.84 -10.03
N PHE A 37 -1.51 4.11 -8.93
CA PHE A 37 -1.18 2.69 -8.92
C PHE A 37 -2.33 1.86 -9.47
N THR A 38 -1.99 0.91 -10.33
CA THR A 38 -2.97 -0.02 -10.89
C THR A 38 -3.15 -1.25 -10.01
N LEU A 39 -2.36 -1.36 -8.95
CA LEU A 39 -2.44 -2.47 -8.01
C LEU A 39 -3.71 -2.38 -7.18
N PRO A 40 -4.31 -3.51 -6.81
CA PRO A 40 -5.52 -3.50 -5.98
C PRO A 40 -5.18 -3.16 -4.54
N LEU A 41 -5.43 -1.92 -4.17
CA LEU A 41 -5.23 -1.43 -2.81
C LEU A 41 -6.54 -1.48 -2.05
N THR A 42 -6.51 -2.02 -0.84
CA THR A 42 -7.66 -2.01 0.04
C THR A 42 -7.41 -0.94 1.10
N TRP A 43 -8.31 0.05 1.16
CA TRP A 43 -8.16 1.13 2.12
C TRP A 43 -8.76 0.74 3.46
N ILE A 44 -8.03 1.00 4.52
CA ILE A 44 -8.44 0.64 5.89
C ILE A 44 -8.83 1.90 6.62
N GLU A 45 -10.02 1.88 7.23
CA GLU A 45 -10.48 2.97 8.07
C GLU A 45 -10.31 2.57 9.53
N LEU A 46 -9.76 3.48 10.32
CA LEU A 46 -9.59 3.27 11.74
C LEU A 46 -10.64 4.08 12.50
N GLU A 47 -11.12 3.51 13.59
CA GLU A 47 -12.16 4.13 14.41
C GLU A 47 -11.79 5.52 14.90
N ASN A 48 -10.54 5.70 15.27
CA ASN A 48 -10.08 6.96 15.85
C ASN A 48 -9.30 7.82 14.88
N GLY A 49 -9.54 7.66 13.59
CA GLY A 49 -8.83 8.41 12.57
C GLY A 49 -7.69 7.61 11.98
N GLY A 50 -6.85 8.30 11.27
CA GLY A 50 -5.82 7.67 10.47
C GLY A 50 -6.26 7.67 9.02
N GLU A 51 -5.57 8.47 8.22
CA GLU A 51 -5.92 8.58 6.81
C GLU A 51 -4.91 7.86 5.95
N GLY A 52 -5.40 7.29 4.86
CA GLY A 52 -4.52 6.77 3.84
C GLY A 52 -3.76 5.53 4.22
N ILE A 53 -4.38 4.63 4.97
CA ILE A 53 -3.78 3.33 5.28
C ILE A 53 -4.27 2.33 4.26
N ALA A 54 -3.34 1.77 3.50
CA ALA A 54 -3.66 0.81 2.46
C ALA A 54 -3.09 -0.56 2.78
N MET A 55 -3.81 -1.59 2.34
CA MET A 55 -3.36 -2.97 2.43
C MET A 55 -3.25 -3.52 1.02
N ILE A 56 -2.18 -4.25 0.74
CA ILE A 56 -2.05 -4.96 -0.51
C ILE A 56 -1.54 -6.37 -0.25
N GLU A 57 -2.12 -7.34 -0.94
CA GLU A 57 -1.70 -8.73 -0.79
C GLU A 57 -0.42 -9.00 -1.57
N ALA A 58 0.46 -9.81 -0.98
CA ALA A 58 1.75 -10.12 -1.59
C ALA A 58 1.62 -10.66 -3.02
N LYS A 59 0.57 -11.42 -3.29
CA LYS A 59 0.36 -11.99 -4.62
C LYS A 59 0.26 -10.95 -5.72
N HIS A 60 -0.11 -9.73 -5.37
CA HIS A 60 -0.22 -8.64 -6.36
C HIS A 60 1.09 -7.89 -6.55
N LEU A 61 2.09 -8.18 -5.70
CA LEU A 61 3.42 -7.57 -5.80
C LEU A 61 4.46 -8.50 -6.43
N LYS A 62 4.13 -9.77 -6.50
CA LYS A 62 5.06 -10.78 -7.03
C LYS A 62 4.85 -11.10 -8.49
#